data_bd210a05c54c1148e345e1a370a8545b
#
_entry.id   bd210a05c54c1148e345e1a370a8545b
#
_cell.length_a   1.000
_cell.length_b   1.000
_cell.length_c   1.000
_cell.angle_alpha   90.00
_cell.angle_beta   90.00
_cell.angle_gamma   90.00
#
_symmetry.space_group_name_H-M   'P 1'
#
loop_
_entity.id
_entity.type
_entity.pdbx_description
1 polymer ?
#
loop_
_entity_poly.entity_id
_entity_poly.type
_entity_poly.pdbx_seq_one_letter_code
_entity_poly.pdbx_strand_id
1 'polypeptide(L)'
;MDPGCVHHLAFAISQATFAQAVERLDERAIKHSGVKDRGFMDSIYFTDPLGLLIELASYRFEPPAGCTHAEVLLEAHKLRVARGEHHIDRVHLADAIEDLTTRTRETLSEDRSPRDPYKR
;
A
#
# COMPACT_ATOMS: atom_id res chain seq x y z
N MET A 1 -13.12 12.80 21.01
CA MET A 1 -13.93 12.11 19.98
C MET A 1 -14.75 11.03 20.66
N ASP A 2 -16.01 10.94 20.37
CA ASP A 2 -16.89 9.96 21.00
C ASP A 2 -16.59 8.54 20.48
N PRO A 3 -16.72 7.50 21.34
CA PRO A 3 -16.60 6.13 20.88
C PRO A 3 -17.55 5.83 19.74
N GLY A 4 -17.08 5.18 18.69
CA GLY A 4 -17.86 4.84 17.51
C GLY A 4 -17.86 5.88 16.39
N CYS A 5 -17.30 7.06 16.62
CA CYS A 5 -17.12 8.06 15.58
C CYS A 5 -15.98 7.68 14.64
N VAL A 6 -16.14 7.98 13.34
CA VAL A 6 -15.08 7.81 12.36
C VAL A 6 -14.02 8.88 12.59
N HIS A 7 -12.77 8.46 12.82
CA HIS A 7 -11.65 9.39 12.99
C HIS A 7 -11.28 10.04 11.65
N HIS A 8 -11.10 9.24 10.62
CA HIS A 8 -10.81 9.72 9.27
C HIS A 8 -11.15 8.64 8.24
N LEU A 9 -11.27 9.05 6.99
CA LEU A 9 -11.39 8.16 5.84
C LEU A 9 -10.10 8.20 5.05
N ALA A 10 -9.57 7.03 4.76
CA ALA A 10 -8.34 6.88 3.97
C ALA A 10 -8.67 6.23 2.63
N PHE A 11 -8.14 6.82 1.55
CA PHE A 11 -8.31 6.32 0.19
C PHE A 11 -6.95 6.03 -0.43
N ALA A 12 -6.77 4.82 -0.94
CA ALA A 12 -5.58 4.46 -1.69
C ALA A 12 -5.78 4.83 -3.16
N ILE A 13 -4.88 5.63 -3.71
CA ILE A 13 -4.94 6.12 -5.10
C ILE A 13 -3.60 5.90 -5.79
N SER A 14 -3.58 5.99 -7.12
CA SER A 14 -2.35 5.87 -7.89
C SER A 14 -1.42 7.07 -7.64
N GLN A 15 -0.13 6.90 -7.91
CA GLN A 15 0.84 7.99 -7.78
C GLN A 15 0.48 9.19 -8.67
N ALA A 16 0.01 8.95 -9.89
CA ALA A 16 -0.42 10.01 -10.80
C ALA A 16 -1.62 10.78 -10.25
N THR A 17 -2.63 10.07 -9.75
CA THR A 17 -3.81 10.67 -9.13
C THR A 17 -3.45 11.45 -7.87
N PHE A 18 -2.53 10.91 -7.07
CA PHE A 18 -2.03 11.59 -5.88
C PHE A 18 -1.38 12.94 -6.20
N ALA A 19 -0.50 12.96 -7.19
CA ALA A 19 0.15 14.19 -7.64
C ALA A 19 -0.87 15.24 -8.13
N GLN A 20 -1.87 14.81 -8.89
CA GLN A 20 -2.95 15.68 -9.35
C GLN A 20 -3.80 16.20 -8.19
N ALA A 21 -4.06 15.35 -7.20
CA ALA A 21 -4.84 15.74 -6.01
C ALA A 21 -4.10 16.82 -5.21
N VAL A 22 -2.80 16.67 -4.99
CA VAL A 22 -1.98 17.65 -4.29
C VAL A 22 -2.03 18.99 -5.03
N GLU A 23 -1.85 18.97 -6.34
CA GLU A 23 -1.91 20.17 -7.19
C GLU A 23 -3.27 20.85 -7.09
N ARG A 24 -4.37 20.10 -7.14
CA ARG A 24 -5.72 20.64 -6.99
C ARG A 24 -5.99 21.25 -5.64
N LEU A 25 -5.51 20.62 -4.58
CA LEU A 25 -5.64 21.16 -3.22
C LEU A 25 -4.95 22.53 -3.12
N ASP A 26 -3.76 22.64 -3.69
CA ASP A 26 -3.00 23.89 -3.71
C ASP A 26 -3.68 24.96 -4.56
N GLU A 27 -4.14 24.60 -5.78
CA GLU A 27 -4.85 25.51 -6.68
C GLU A 27 -6.13 26.09 -6.07
N ARG A 28 -6.84 25.27 -5.28
CA ARG A 28 -8.07 25.66 -4.61
C ARG A 28 -7.85 26.26 -3.24
N ALA A 29 -6.60 26.46 -2.84
CA ALA A 29 -6.22 26.99 -1.53
C ALA A 29 -6.83 26.20 -0.37
N ILE A 30 -6.99 24.89 -0.53
CA ILE A 30 -7.46 24.01 0.54
C ILE A 30 -6.27 23.68 1.43
N LYS A 31 -6.41 23.96 2.72
CA LYS A 31 -5.38 23.68 3.70
C LYS A 31 -5.19 22.17 3.84
N HIS A 32 -3.94 21.73 3.82
CA HIS A 32 -3.59 20.33 3.99
C HIS A 32 -2.32 20.16 4.81
N SER A 33 -1.99 18.93 5.15
CA SER A 33 -0.83 18.59 5.99
C SER A 33 0.52 18.76 5.30
N GLY A 34 0.55 18.94 3.97
CA GLY A 34 1.71 18.64 3.17
C GLY A 34 1.86 17.14 2.94
N VAL A 35 2.64 16.77 1.94
CA VAL A 35 2.90 15.37 1.64
C VAL A 35 3.75 14.77 2.74
N LYS A 36 3.26 13.67 3.34
CA LYS A 36 3.97 12.90 4.35
C LYS A 36 4.63 11.68 3.71
N ASP A 37 5.94 11.64 3.80
CA ASP A 37 6.73 10.50 3.35
C ASP A 37 6.72 9.42 4.43
N ARG A 38 6.06 8.29 4.14
CA ARG A 38 5.99 7.14 5.03
C ARG A 38 7.00 6.05 4.67
N GLY A 39 7.90 6.31 3.70
CA GLY A 39 8.87 5.33 3.20
C GLY A 39 8.28 4.42 2.14
N PHE A 40 7.21 3.70 2.44
CA PHE A 40 6.53 2.79 1.53
C PHE A 40 5.30 3.41 0.85
N MET A 41 4.87 4.58 1.31
CA MET A 41 3.76 5.32 0.70
C MET A 41 3.89 6.81 0.99
N ASP A 42 3.23 7.61 0.18
CA ASP A 42 2.99 9.03 0.42
C ASP A 42 1.57 9.23 0.91
N SER A 43 1.39 10.13 1.84
CA SER A 43 0.07 10.49 2.37
C SER A 43 -0.10 11.99 2.42
N ILE A 44 -1.33 12.45 2.24
CA ILE A 44 -1.73 13.83 2.46
C ILE A 44 -3.07 13.85 3.19
N TYR A 45 -3.20 14.76 4.14
CA TYR A 45 -4.40 14.89 4.97
C TYR A 45 -5.02 16.25 4.78
N PHE A 46 -6.32 16.29 4.66
CA PHE A 46 -7.10 17.53 4.64
C PHE A 46 -8.49 17.26 5.21
N THR A 47 -9.20 18.32 5.54
CA THR A 47 -10.55 18.22 6.11
C THR A 47 -11.56 18.61 5.05
N ASP A 48 -12.63 17.81 4.91
CA ASP A 48 -13.71 18.17 4.01
C ASP A 48 -14.56 19.32 4.60
N PRO A 49 -15.49 19.89 3.82
CA PRO A 49 -16.33 21.00 4.32
C PRO A 49 -17.16 20.66 5.55
N LEU A 50 -17.41 19.39 5.81
CA LEU A 50 -18.18 18.91 6.96
C LEU A 50 -17.31 18.64 8.20
N GLY A 51 -15.99 18.85 8.08
CA GLY A 51 -15.05 18.63 9.18
C GLY A 51 -14.50 17.22 9.26
N LEU A 52 -14.80 16.35 8.30
CA LEU A 52 -14.26 14.99 8.29
C LEU A 52 -12.80 15.01 7.77
N LEU A 53 -11.91 14.35 8.50
CA LEU A 53 -10.52 14.22 8.09
C LEU A 53 -10.40 13.19 6.97
N ILE A 54 -9.81 13.59 5.87
CA ILE A 54 -9.56 12.74 4.70
C ILE A 54 -8.06 12.51 4.56
N GLU A 55 -7.70 11.26 4.32
CA GLU A 55 -6.34 10.87 3.94
C GLU A 55 -6.36 10.33 2.53
N LEU A 56 -5.48 10.85 1.67
CA LEU A 56 -5.15 10.23 0.40
C LEU A 56 -3.78 9.59 0.53
N ALA A 57 -3.67 8.34 0.13
CA ALA A 57 -2.43 7.59 0.22
C ALA A 57 -2.08 6.96 -1.12
N SER A 58 -0.80 6.99 -1.47
CA SER A 58 -0.30 6.34 -2.68
C SER A 58 0.90 5.48 -2.32
N TYR A 59 0.81 4.19 -2.59
CA TYR A 59 1.90 3.26 -2.36
C TYR A 59 3.01 3.47 -3.39
N ARG A 60 4.26 3.32 -2.93
CA ARG A 60 5.46 3.44 -3.77
C ARG A 60 5.92 2.11 -4.35
N PHE A 61 5.17 1.05 -4.13
CA PHE A 61 5.52 -0.28 -4.61
C PHE A 61 4.29 -0.95 -5.24
N GLU A 62 4.56 -1.87 -6.16
CA GLU A 62 3.55 -2.72 -6.77
C GLU A 62 3.64 -4.12 -6.16
N PRO A 63 2.56 -4.67 -5.63
CA PRO A 63 2.58 -6.05 -5.18
C PRO A 63 2.69 -7.01 -6.36
N PRO A 64 3.30 -8.20 -6.16
CA PRO A 64 3.30 -9.22 -7.20
C PRO A 64 1.87 -9.62 -7.59
N ALA A 65 1.71 -10.14 -8.80
CA ALA A 65 0.41 -10.63 -9.27
C ALA A 65 -0.19 -11.61 -8.27
N GLY A 66 -1.45 -11.41 -7.91
CA GLY A 66 -2.16 -12.22 -6.93
C GLY A 66 -1.91 -11.84 -5.47
N CYS A 67 -1.08 -10.84 -5.21
CA CYS A 67 -0.81 -10.34 -3.86
C CYS A 67 -1.39 -8.95 -3.67
N THR A 68 -1.74 -8.64 -2.43
CA THR A 68 -2.19 -7.29 -2.03
C THR A 68 -1.05 -6.48 -1.43
N HIS A 69 -1.23 -5.17 -1.35
CA HIS A 69 -0.29 -4.30 -0.63
C HIS A 69 -0.14 -4.73 0.84
N ALA A 70 -1.23 -5.12 1.47
CA ALA A 70 -1.22 -5.58 2.86
C ALA A 70 -0.36 -6.84 3.05
N GLU A 71 -0.40 -7.77 2.10
CA GLU A 71 0.43 -8.98 2.13
C GLU A 71 1.91 -8.65 2.01
N VAL A 72 2.28 -7.71 1.13
CA VAL A 72 3.67 -7.23 1.02
C VAL A 72 4.13 -6.58 2.32
N LEU A 73 3.30 -5.71 2.89
CA LEU A 73 3.63 -5.03 4.15
C LEU A 73 3.76 -6.01 5.31
N LEU A 74 2.91 -7.01 5.40
CA LEU A 74 3.00 -8.04 6.43
C LEU A 74 4.31 -8.83 6.30
N GLU A 75 4.68 -9.25 5.10
CA GLU A 75 5.92 -9.96 4.85
C GLU A 75 7.14 -9.09 5.16
N ALA A 76 7.11 -7.82 4.75
CA ALA A 76 8.16 -6.85 5.08
C ALA A 76 8.29 -6.64 6.58
N HIS A 77 7.17 -6.60 7.31
CA HIS A 77 7.15 -6.52 8.77
C HIS A 77 7.84 -7.74 9.41
N LYS A 78 7.54 -8.93 8.93
CA LYS A 78 8.18 -10.17 9.42
C LYS A 78 9.69 -10.14 9.22
N LEU A 79 10.13 -9.68 8.05
CA LEU A 79 11.56 -9.53 7.75
C LEU A 79 12.22 -8.50 8.67
N ARG A 80 11.56 -7.37 8.88
CA ARG A 80 12.03 -6.33 9.79
C ARG A 80 12.22 -6.86 11.21
N VAL A 81 11.22 -7.57 11.72
CA VAL A 81 11.27 -8.16 13.06
C VAL A 81 12.40 -9.19 13.16
N ALA A 82 12.51 -10.08 12.17
CA ALA A 82 13.55 -11.11 12.14
C ALA A 82 14.97 -10.51 12.12
N ARG A 83 15.14 -9.33 11.52
CA ARG A 83 16.43 -8.63 11.45
C ARG A 83 16.67 -7.66 12.61
N GLY A 84 15.69 -7.52 13.53
CA GLY A 84 15.80 -6.64 14.69
C GLY A 84 15.77 -5.15 14.35
N GLU A 85 15.21 -4.78 13.20
CA GLU A 85 15.13 -3.39 12.75
C GLU A 85 13.82 -2.75 13.19
N HIS A 86 13.82 -1.43 13.40
CA HIS A 86 12.69 -0.71 13.98
C HIS A 86 11.64 -0.25 12.98
N HIS A 87 12.03 -0.06 11.72
CA HIS A 87 11.14 0.47 10.68
C HIS A 87 11.22 -0.37 9.42
N ILE A 88 10.09 -0.47 8.71
CA ILE A 88 10.08 -1.06 7.38
C ILE A 88 10.79 -0.10 6.43
N ASP A 89 11.80 -0.59 5.74
CA ASP A 89 12.60 0.14 4.79
C ASP A 89 12.48 -0.46 3.40
N ARG A 90 13.05 0.19 2.40
CA ARG A 90 13.00 -0.28 1.00
C ARG A 90 13.54 -1.69 0.83
N VAL A 91 14.59 -2.04 1.56
CA VAL A 91 15.17 -3.38 1.52
C VAL A 91 14.17 -4.44 1.97
N HIS A 92 13.40 -4.17 3.02
CA HIS A 92 12.36 -5.09 3.49
C HIS A 92 11.26 -5.28 2.45
N LEU A 93 10.85 -4.21 1.80
CA LEU A 93 9.85 -4.26 0.73
C LEU A 93 10.36 -5.03 -0.48
N ALA A 94 11.60 -4.77 -0.89
CA ALA A 94 12.22 -5.47 -2.02
C ALA A 94 12.32 -6.97 -1.74
N ASP A 95 12.79 -7.34 -0.56
CA ASP A 95 12.93 -8.74 -0.16
C ASP A 95 11.57 -9.43 -0.01
N ALA A 96 10.58 -8.71 0.53
CA ALA A 96 9.21 -9.23 0.64
C ALA A 96 8.59 -9.50 -0.73
N ILE A 97 8.75 -8.58 -1.66
CA ILE A 97 8.25 -8.73 -3.05
C ILE A 97 8.94 -9.92 -3.71
N GLU A 98 10.24 -10.06 -3.54
CA GLU A 98 11.01 -11.19 -4.08
C GLU A 98 10.50 -12.52 -3.51
N ASP A 99 10.35 -12.62 -2.19
CA ASP A 99 9.84 -13.82 -1.53
C ASP A 99 8.44 -14.20 -2.00
N LEU A 100 7.53 -13.22 -2.06
CA LEU A 100 6.16 -13.44 -2.51
C LEU A 100 6.10 -13.80 -4.00
N THR A 101 6.96 -13.20 -4.81
CA THR A 101 7.07 -13.53 -6.24
C THR A 101 7.52 -14.97 -6.41
N THR A 102 8.51 -15.40 -5.67
CA THR A 102 9.02 -16.78 -5.71
C THR A 102 7.93 -17.78 -5.32
N ARG A 103 7.23 -17.52 -4.22
CA ARG A 103 6.10 -18.37 -3.78
C ARG A 103 4.99 -18.45 -4.82
N THR A 104 4.64 -17.32 -5.42
CA THR A 104 3.62 -17.27 -6.46
C THR A 104 4.04 -18.06 -7.69
N ARG A 105 5.30 -17.97 -8.11
CA ARG A 105 5.83 -18.75 -9.22
C ARG A 105 5.82 -20.24 -8.94
N GLU A 106 6.19 -20.64 -7.75
CA GLU A 106 6.15 -22.04 -7.31
C GLU A 106 4.72 -22.57 -7.36
N THR A 107 3.77 -21.83 -6.82
CA THR A 107 2.34 -22.19 -6.85
C THR A 107 1.82 -22.30 -8.28
N LEU A 108 2.15 -21.32 -9.13
CA LEU A 108 1.76 -21.34 -10.54
C LEU A 108 2.40 -22.50 -11.29
N SER A 109 3.63 -22.85 -10.96
CA SER A 109 4.33 -23.99 -11.57
C SER A 109 3.64 -25.30 -11.24
N GLU A 110 3.20 -25.47 -9.99
CA GLU A 110 2.41 -26.62 -9.56
C GLU A 110 1.05 -26.66 -10.27
N ASP A 111 0.37 -25.54 -10.36
CA ASP A 111 -0.92 -25.42 -11.06
C ASP A 111 -0.79 -25.58 -12.57
N ARG A 112 0.40 -25.34 -13.12
CA ARG A 112 0.71 -25.50 -14.54
C ARG A 112 1.14 -26.90 -14.91
N SER A 113 1.20 -27.83 -13.99
CA SER A 113 1.34 -29.23 -14.39
C SER A 113 0.28 -29.48 -15.46
N PRO A 114 0.62 -30.10 -16.60
CA PRO A 114 -0.32 -30.23 -17.72
C PRO A 114 -1.58 -30.90 -17.19
N ARG A 115 -2.59 -30.11 -16.93
CA ARG A 115 -3.90 -30.66 -16.65
C ARG A 115 -4.52 -31.07 -17.98
N ASP A 116 -4.59 -32.31 -18.15
CA ASP A 116 -5.42 -32.86 -19.22
C ASP A 116 -6.87 -32.46 -18.85
N PRO A 117 -7.54 -31.61 -19.65
CA PRO A 117 -8.90 -31.21 -19.36
C PRO A 117 -9.88 -32.37 -19.33
N TYR A 118 -9.47 -33.52 -19.82
CA TYR A 118 -10.25 -34.74 -19.85
C TYR A 118 -9.89 -35.69 -18.70
N LYS A 119 -8.85 -35.42 -17.95
CA LYS A 119 -8.52 -36.14 -16.72
C LYS A 119 -9.02 -35.36 -15.50
N ARG A 120 -9.81 -36.01 -14.73
CA ARG A 120 -10.27 -35.52 -13.47
C ARG A 120 -9.84 -36.43 -12.34
#